data_029f43af01d3b25169bb91ee694d674f
#
_entry.id   029f43af01d3b25169bb91ee694d674f
#
_cell.length_a   1.000
_cell.length_b   1.000
_cell.length_c   1.000
_cell.angle_alpha   90.00
_cell.angle_beta   90.00
_cell.angle_gamma   90.00
#
_symmetry.space_group_name_H-M   'P 1'
#
loop_
_entity.id
_entity.type
_entity.pdbx_description
1 polymer ?
#
loop_
_entity_poly.entity_id
_entity_poly.type
_entity_poly.pdbx_seq_one_letter_code
_entity_poly.pdbx_strand_id
1 'polypeptide(L)'
;MTPDENQIRNLVKQHAADVFWFVARLIPRREDAEDVVQDVFVAAYQSLTRYDAERASFKTWLFRIAYNMVLKRLRDGERLSFVEMKGDELEAIADDAADEILNESLPSRATLLEPAVRQLSDDDQLLLILYYHNSKSLREIAYITGHSESYLASRLQYLRKKLSTIIIKLEQDGKEH
;
A
#
# COMPACT_ATOMS: atom_id res chain seq x y z
N MET A 1 25.82 -15.27 1.49
CA MET A 1 26.63 -14.75 0.35
C MET A 1 26.13 -13.35 0.05
N THR A 2 26.94 -12.36 0.31
CA THR A 2 26.61 -10.95 -0.03
C THR A 2 26.66 -10.80 -1.55
N PRO A 3 25.62 -10.23 -2.18
CA PRO A 3 25.65 -9.98 -3.62
C PRO A 3 26.83 -9.03 -3.96
N ASP A 4 27.47 -9.26 -5.11
CA ASP A 4 28.49 -8.33 -5.61
C ASP A 4 27.87 -7.01 -6.09
N GLU A 5 28.69 -5.99 -6.32
CA GLU A 5 28.23 -4.65 -6.71
C GLU A 5 27.39 -4.65 -8.01
N ASN A 6 27.73 -5.53 -8.96
CA ASN A 6 26.98 -5.66 -10.21
C ASN A 6 25.62 -6.34 -10.01
N GLN A 7 25.58 -7.35 -9.14
CA GLN A 7 24.32 -8.01 -8.76
C GLN A 7 23.38 -7.02 -8.08
N ILE A 8 23.90 -6.19 -7.16
CA ILE A 8 23.13 -5.14 -6.48
C ILE A 8 22.58 -4.13 -7.49
N ARG A 9 23.42 -3.64 -8.41
CA ARG A 9 23.01 -2.68 -9.44
C ARG A 9 21.89 -3.25 -10.32
N ASN A 10 21.96 -4.53 -10.66
CA ASN A 10 20.92 -5.20 -11.42
C ASN A 10 19.62 -5.35 -10.63
N LEU A 11 19.69 -5.73 -9.35
CA LEU A 11 18.52 -5.83 -8.46
C LEU A 11 17.85 -4.47 -8.26
N VAL A 12 18.63 -3.41 -8.08
CA VAL A 12 18.10 -2.03 -7.99
C VAL A 12 17.37 -1.67 -9.28
N LYS A 13 17.98 -1.86 -10.45
CA LYS A 13 17.35 -1.58 -11.73
C LYS A 13 16.05 -2.38 -11.93
N GLN A 14 16.05 -3.64 -11.52
CA GLN A 14 14.89 -4.52 -11.66
C GLN A 14 13.70 -4.07 -10.84
N HIS A 15 13.92 -3.49 -9.66
CA HIS A 15 12.86 -3.13 -8.72
C HIS A 15 12.62 -1.61 -8.59
N ALA A 16 13.40 -0.79 -9.29
CA ALA A 16 13.30 0.67 -9.18
C ALA A 16 11.91 1.20 -9.54
N ALA A 17 11.29 0.66 -10.61
CA ALA A 17 9.96 1.07 -11.01
C ALA A 17 8.90 0.72 -9.97
N ASP A 18 8.95 -0.49 -9.40
CA ASP A 18 7.99 -0.94 -8.38
C ASP A 18 8.05 -0.07 -7.12
N VAL A 19 9.26 0.24 -6.65
CA VAL A 19 9.48 1.11 -5.50
C VAL A 19 9.02 2.54 -5.80
N PHE A 20 9.36 3.05 -6.99
CA PHE A 20 8.94 4.39 -7.42
C PHE A 20 7.42 4.53 -7.42
N TRP A 21 6.70 3.58 -8.05
CA TRP A 21 5.24 3.64 -8.11
C TRP A 21 4.58 3.47 -6.74
N PHE A 22 5.16 2.66 -5.84
CA PHE A 22 4.69 2.57 -4.47
C PHE A 22 4.81 3.92 -3.75
N VAL A 23 5.97 4.56 -3.82
CA VAL A 23 6.20 5.86 -3.17
C VAL A 23 5.39 6.98 -3.82
N ALA A 24 5.34 7.03 -5.16
CA ALA A 24 4.65 8.08 -5.91
C ALA A 24 3.13 8.09 -5.70
N ARG A 25 2.54 6.96 -5.31
CA ARG A 25 1.13 6.91 -4.90
C ARG A 25 0.85 7.56 -3.55
N LEU A 26 1.86 7.68 -2.73
CA LEU A 26 1.74 8.13 -1.35
C LEU A 26 2.24 9.55 -1.16
N ILE A 27 3.20 9.97 -1.97
CA ILE A 27 3.84 11.28 -1.93
C ILE A 27 3.34 12.09 -3.14
N PRO A 28 2.59 13.21 -2.93
CA PRO A 28 1.89 13.92 -4.03
C PRO A 28 2.83 14.58 -5.03
N ARG A 29 3.92 15.13 -4.53
CA ARG A 29 4.87 15.83 -5.38
C ARG A 29 5.89 14.84 -5.94
N ARG A 30 5.99 14.81 -7.28
CA ARG A 30 6.89 13.89 -7.98
C ARG A 30 8.34 14.03 -7.52
N GLU A 31 8.81 15.26 -7.36
CA GLU A 31 10.18 15.55 -6.92
C GLU A 31 10.45 14.97 -5.51
N ASP A 32 9.49 15.12 -4.59
CA ASP A 32 9.59 14.57 -3.24
C ASP A 32 9.56 13.02 -3.27
N ALA A 33 8.75 12.43 -4.14
CA ALA A 33 8.72 10.99 -4.33
C ALA A 33 10.04 10.45 -4.90
N GLU A 34 10.64 11.14 -5.87
CA GLU A 34 11.95 10.80 -6.44
C GLU A 34 13.05 10.88 -5.37
N ASP A 35 13.02 11.89 -4.51
CA ASP A 35 13.96 12.03 -3.39
C ASP A 35 13.82 10.87 -2.40
N VAL A 36 12.58 10.49 -2.03
CA VAL A 36 12.34 9.35 -1.14
C VAL A 36 12.85 8.05 -1.77
N VAL A 37 12.62 7.85 -3.07
CA VAL A 37 13.11 6.65 -3.78
C VAL A 37 14.64 6.59 -3.79
N GLN A 38 15.32 7.72 -4.00
CA GLN A 38 16.79 7.78 -3.90
C GLN A 38 17.24 7.40 -2.48
N ASP A 39 16.61 7.96 -1.45
CA ASP A 39 16.91 7.63 -0.05
C ASP A 39 16.69 6.14 0.26
N VAL A 40 15.63 5.53 -0.32
CA VAL A 40 15.38 4.09 -0.20
C VAL A 40 16.56 3.28 -0.74
N PHE A 41 17.06 3.61 -1.93
CA PHE A 41 18.17 2.86 -2.52
C PHE A 41 19.50 3.11 -1.81
N VAL A 42 19.74 4.34 -1.31
CA VAL A 42 20.90 4.62 -0.46
C VAL A 42 20.85 3.79 0.82
N ALA A 43 19.72 3.78 1.51
CA ALA A 43 19.53 2.98 2.71
C ALA A 43 19.63 1.47 2.46
N ALA A 44 19.10 1.00 1.32
CA ALA A 44 19.25 -0.38 0.91
C ALA A 44 20.71 -0.76 0.69
N TYR A 45 21.48 0.08 0.01
CA TYR A 45 22.90 -0.16 -0.20
C TYR A 45 23.68 -0.21 1.14
N GLN A 46 23.41 0.74 2.03
CA GLN A 46 24.08 0.82 3.34
C GLN A 46 23.71 -0.35 4.27
N SER A 47 22.51 -0.93 4.11
CA SER A 47 22.02 -2.02 4.96
C SER A 47 22.05 -3.39 4.28
N LEU A 48 22.69 -3.52 3.13
CA LEU A 48 22.70 -4.74 2.33
C LEU A 48 23.28 -5.96 3.08
N THR A 49 24.25 -5.75 3.95
CA THR A 49 24.82 -6.80 4.81
C THR A 49 23.80 -7.40 5.79
N ARG A 50 22.67 -6.70 6.00
CA ARG A 50 21.56 -7.16 6.87
C ARG A 50 20.44 -7.82 6.07
N TYR A 51 20.54 -7.82 4.74
CA TYR A 51 19.57 -8.51 3.90
C TYR A 51 19.72 -10.01 4.06
N ASP A 52 18.61 -10.68 4.32
CA ASP A 52 18.52 -12.13 4.48
C ASP A 52 17.47 -12.68 3.51
N ALA A 53 17.93 -13.38 2.48
CA ALA A 53 17.10 -13.96 1.44
C ALA A 53 16.18 -15.10 1.96
N GLU A 54 16.48 -15.71 3.10
CA GLU A 54 15.63 -16.73 3.71
C GLU A 54 14.38 -16.11 4.37
N ARG A 55 14.46 -14.85 4.79
CA ARG A 55 13.36 -14.14 5.45
C ARG A 55 12.40 -13.49 4.47
N ALA A 56 12.91 -12.89 3.39
CA ALA A 56 12.09 -12.21 2.40
C ALA A 56 12.84 -12.06 1.07
N SER A 57 12.08 -11.93 -0.03
CA SER A 57 12.66 -11.56 -1.31
C SER A 57 13.31 -10.16 -1.25
N PHE A 58 14.28 -9.89 -2.11
CA PHE A 58 14.91 -8.58 -2.20
C PHE A 58 13.88 -7.45 -2.44
N LYS A 59 12.90 -7.71 -3.30
CA LYS A 59 11.78 -6.79 -3.54
C LYS A 59 11.00 -6.50 -2.25
N THR A 60 10.63 -7.51 -1.49
CA THR A 60 9.87 -7.32 -0.23
C THR A 60 10.70 -6.59 0.82
N TRP A 61 12.00 -6.85 0.88
CA TRP A 61 12.91 -6.12 1.76
C TRP A 61 13.04 -4.64 1.36
N LEU A 62 13.13 -4.32 0.06
CA LEU A 62 13.10 -2.94 -0.43
C LEU A 62 11.79 -2.23 -0.07
N PHE A 63 10.66 -2.92 -0.19
CA PHE A 63 9.34 -2.36 0.20
C PHE A 63 9.28 -2.04 1.69
N ARG A 64 9.92 -2.85 2.55
CA ARG A 64 10.03 -2.52 3.98
C ARG A 64 10.81 -1.24 4.21
N ILE A 65 11.91 -1.02 3.50
CA ILE A 65 12.69 0.22 3.58
C ILE A 65 11.84 1.41 3.12
N ALA A 66 11.18 1.28 1.95
CA ALA A 66 10.31 2.30 1.39
C ALA A 66 9.13 2.64 2.33
N TYR A 67 8.47 1.62 2.87
CA TYR A 67 7.39 1.78 3.85
C TYR A 67 7.83 2.59 5.08
N ASN A 68 8.96 2.25 5.66
CA ASN A 68 9.50 2.97 6.82
C ASN A 68 9.85 4.43 6.51
N MET A 69 10.33 4.71 5.30
CA MET A 69 10.62 6.09 4.86
C MET A 69 9.35 6.90 4.65
N VAL A 70 8.32 6.31 4.06
CA VAL A 70 7.00 6.94 3.92
C VAL A 70 6.41 7.23 5.31
N LEU A 71 6.43 6.27 6.23
CA LEU A 71 5.96 6.48 7.60
C LEU A 71 6.71 7.61 8.31
N LYS A 72 8.01 7.75 8.06
CA LYS A 72 8.80 8.85 8.62
C LYS A 72 8.29 10.19 8.10
N ARG A 73 8.05 10.31 6.78
CA ARG A 73 7.48 11.53 6.17
C ARG A 73 6.11 11.87 6.76
N LEU A 74 5.24 10.88 6.94
CA LEU A 74 3.93 11.08 7.56
C LEU A 74 4.04 11.60 9.01
N ARG A 75 4.97 11.07 9.79
CA ARG A 75 5.23 11.57 11.15
C ARG A 75 5.79 13.00 11.16
N ASP A 76 6.53 13.37 10.12
CA ASP A 76 7.06 14.73 9.96
C ASP A 76 6.00 15.73 9.46
N GLY A 77 4.74 15.31 9.31
CA GLY A 77 3.58 16.15 9.01
C GLY A 77 3.16 16.19 7.56
N GLU A 78 3.79 15.44 6.67
CA GLU A 78 3.29 15.24 5.31
C GLU A 78 2.01 14.39 5.34
N ARG A 79 1.04 14.72 4.50
CA ARG A 79 -0.18 13.92 4.33
C ARG A 79 -0.01 12.99 3.14
N LEU A 80 -0.54 11.77 3.27
CA LEU A 80 -0.71 10.90 2.11
C LEU A 80 -1.62 11.60 1.10
N SER A 81 -1.15 11.72 -0.12
CA SER A 81 -2.01 12.00 -1.24
C SER A 81 -2.34 10.67 -1.90
N PHE A 82 -3.57 10.26 -1.74
CA PHE A 82 -4.07 9.12 -2.47
C PHE A 82 -4.18 9.52 -3.94
N VAL A 83 -3.19 9.15 -4.75
CA VAL A 83 -3.29 9.22 -6.20
C VAL A 83 -4.20 8.09 -6.66
N GLU A 84 -5.16 8.41 -7.52
CA GLU A 84 -6.20 7.54 -8.08
C GLU A 84 -5.88 6.04 -8.05
N MET A 85 -6.68 5.27 -7.31
CA MET A 85 -6.71 3.82 -7.48
C MET A 85 -7.30 3.51 -8.86
N LYS A 86 -6.70 2.59 -9.59
CA LYS A 86 -7.23 2.15 -10.88
C LYS A 86 -8.53 1.36 -10.68
N GLY A 87 -9.39 1.35 -11.70
CA GLY A 87 -10.70 0.70 -11.63
C GLY A 87 -10.64 -0.78 -11.23
N ASP A 88 -9.64 -1.52 -11.72
CA ASP A 88 -9.41 -2.94 -11.37
C ASP A 88 -9.04 -3.16 -9.90
N GLU A 89 -8.30 -2.23 -9.29
CA GLU A 89 -7.95 -2.26 -7.86
C GLU A 89 -9.19 -1.97 -7.00
N LEU A 90 -10.00 -1.00 -7.41
CA LEU A 90 -11.27 -0.67 -6.77
C LEU A 90 -12.27 -1.83 -6.89
N GLU A 91 -12.32 -2.49 -8.04
CA GLU A 91 -13.15 -3.68 -8.25
C GLU A 91 -12.72 -4.82 -7.32
N ALA A 92 -11.43 -5.10 -7.18
CA ALA A 92 -10.93 -6.14 -6.28
C ALA A 92 -11.30 -5.86 -4.81
N ILE A 93 -11.22 -4.61 -4.35
CA ILE A 93 -11.66 -4.22 -3.00
C ILE A 93 -13.19 -4.37 -2.88
N ALA A 94 -13.92 -3.97 -3.91
CA ALA A 94 -15.39 -4.07 -3.94
C ALA A 94 -15.85 -5.52 -3.92
N ASP A 95 -15.20 -6.41 -4.69
CA ASP A 95 -15.50 -7.83 -4.73
C ASP A 95 -15.26 -8.49 -3.37
N ASP A 96 -14.12 -8.21 -2.74
CA ASP A 96 -13.81 -8.73 -1.41
C ASP A 96 -14.76 -8.18 -0.32
N ALA A 97 -15.24 -6.94 -0.50
CA ALA A 97 -16.21 -6.34 0.40
C ALA A 97 -17.66 -6.82 0.12
N ALA A 98 -17.96 -7.26 -1.10
CA ALA A 98 -19.28 -7.71 -1.49
C ALA A 98 -19.74 -8.99 -0.76
N ASP A 99 -18.81 -9.86 -0.36
CA ASP A 99 -19.10 -11.02 0.49
C ASP A 99 -19.68 -10.62 1.86
N GLU A 100 -19.49 -9.36 2.27
CA GLU A 100 -20.02 -8.80 3.52
C GLU A 100 -21.22 -7.87 3.30
N ILE A 101 -21.44 -7.42 2.06
CA ILE A 101 -22.59 -6.58 1.66
C ILE A 101 -23.50 -7.43 0.78
N LEU A 102 -24.43 -8.13 1.39
CA LEU A 102 -25.51 -8.80 0.67
C LEU A 102 -26.23 -7.83 -0.28
N ASN A 103 -26.08 -8.10 -1.59
CA ASN A 103 -26.96 -7.71 -2.67
C ASN A 103 -27.12 -6.24 -3.06
N GLU A 104 -26.94 -6.03 -4.35
CA GLU A 104 -27.43 -4.99 -5.27
C GLU A 104 -26.44 -3.89 -5.70
N SER A 105 -26.21 -3.86 -7.02
CA SER A 105 -25.64 -2.78 -7.85
C SER A 105 -24.19 -2.35 -7.58
N LEU A 106 -23.24 -3.24 -7.83
CA LEU A 106 -21.79 -2.98 -7.80
C LEU A 106 -21.28 -1.81 -8.68
N PRO A 107 -21.81 -1.52 -9.89
CA PRO A 107 -21.26 -0.45 -10.72
C PRO A 107 -21.41 0.95 -10.12
N SER A 108 -22.47 1.20 -9.35
CA SER A 108 -22.71 2.50 -8.71
C SER A 108 -21.83 2.72 -7.47
N ARG A 109 -21.41 1.64 -6.81
CA ARG A 109 -20.61 1.69 -5.57
C ARG A 109 -19.13 1.83 -5.81
N ALA A 110 -18.62 1.38 -6.95
CA ALA A 110 -17.20 1.54 -7.31
C ALA A 110 -16.77 3.01 -7.32
N THR A 111 -17.65 3.93 -7.74
CA THR A 111 -17.38 5.37 -7.72
C THR A 111 -17.29 5.96 -6.32
N LEU A 112 -17.91 5.33 -5.32
CA LEU A 112 -17.90 5.76 -3.92
C LEU A 112 -16.75 5.14 -3.11
N LEU A 113 -16.08 4.13 -3.66
CA LEU A 113 -15.04 3.42 -2.95
C LEU A 113 -13.80 4.29 -2.72
N GLU A 114 -13.37 5.05 -3.72
CA GLU A 114 -12.23 5.96 -3.56
C GLU A 114 -12.48 7.03 -2.47
N PRO A 115 -13.62 7.77 -2.48
CA PRO A 115 -13.95 8.66 -1.37
C PRO A 115 -14.04 7.96 -0.01
N ALA A 116 -14.48 6.71 0.03
CA ALA A 116 -14.54 5.92 1.26
C ALA A 116 -13.14 5.55 1.78
N VAL A 117 -12.24 5.11 0.90
CA VAL A 117 -10.86 4.79 1.26
C VAL A 117 -10.13 6.01 1.79
N ARG A 118 -10.37 7.21 1.22
CA ARG A 118 -9.77 8.47 1.70
C ARG A 118 -10.18 8.84 3.13
N GLN A 119 -11.27 8.28 3.67
CA GLN A 119 -11.71 8.50 5.06
C GLN A 119 -11.03 7.55 6.05
N LEU A 120 -10.26 6.58 5.58
CA LEU A 120 -9.49 5.69 6.45
C LEU A 120 -8.23 6.39 6.98
N SER A 121 -7.68 5.84 8.08
CA SER A 121 -6.37 6.27 8.56
C SER A 121 -5.27 5.95 7.54
N ASP A 122 -4.16 6.68 7.62
CA ASP A 122 -3.01 6.47 6.73
C ASP A 122 -2.48 5.03 6.78
N ASP A 123 -2.41 4.42 7.96
CA ASP A 123 -1.99 3.03 8.13
C ASP A 123 -2.93 2.04 7.44
N ASP A 124 -4.24 2.29 7.51
CA ASP A 124 -5.26 1.48 6.85
C ASP A 124 -5.19 1.61 5.32
N GLN A 125 -4.98 2.83 4.83
CA GLN A 125 -4.78 3.08 3.41
C GLN A 125 -3.52 2.37 2.89
N LEU A 126 -2.41 2.45 3.64
CA LEU A 126 -1.16 1.75 3.32
C LEU A 126 -1.35 0.22 3.26
N LEU A 127 -2.10 -0.33 4.19
CA LEU A 127 -2.42 -1.77 4.19
C LEU A 127 -3.19 -2.18 2.94
N LEU A 128 -4.21 -1.40 2.54
CA LEU A 128 -4.96 -1.65 1.32
C LEU A 128 -4.08 -1.55 0.06
N ILE A 129 -3.19 -0.57 -0.01
CA ILE A 129 -2.24 -0.40 -1.13
C ILE A 129 -1.31 -1.62 -1.23
N LEU A 130 -0.72 -2.06 -0.13
CA LEU A 130 0.17 -3.22 -0.14
C LEU A 130 -0.56 -4.49 -0.57
N TYR A 131 -1.78 -4.70 -0.09
CA TYR A 131 -2.54 -5.91 -0.37
C TYR A 131 -3.13 -5.92 -1.78
N TYR A 132 -3.87 -4.88 -2.17
CA TYR A 132 -4.61 -4.85 -3.44
C TYR A 132 -3.78 -4.31 -4.60
N HIS A 133 -3.06 -3.22 -4.41
CA HIS A 133 -2.26 -2.64 -5.49
C HIS A 133 -0.96 -3.40 -5.75
N ASN A 134 -0.21 -3.67 -4.70
CA ASN A 134 1.09 -4.34 -4.81
C ASN A 134 1.00 -5.86 -4.76
N SER A 135 -0.21 -6.41 -4.62
CA SER A 135 -0.49 -7.85 -4.57
C SER A 135 0.40 -8.60 -3.57
N LYS A 136 0.67 -7.97 -2.42
CA LYS A 136 1.49 -8.56 -1.37
C LYS A 136 0.69 -9.57 -0.56
N SER A 137 1.28 -10.73 -0.29
CA SER A 137 0.72 -11.70 0.65
C SER A 137 0.74 -11.14 2.08
N LEU A 138 -0.13 -11.67 2.95
CA LEU A 138 -0.13 -11.30 4.38
C LEU A 138 1.24 -11.52 5.03
N ARG A 139 1.95 -12.58 4.64
CA ARG A 139 3.30 -12.86 5.12
C ARG A 139 4.29 -11.76 4.71
N GLU A 140 4.25 -11.31 3.46
CA GLU A 140 5.09 -10.20 2.98
C GLU A 140 4.74 -8.90 3.69
N ILE A 141 3.44 -8.60 3.87
CA ILE A 141 2.98 -7.40 4.57
C ILE A 141 3.40 -7.45 6.05
N ALA A 142 3.32 -8.60 6.69
CA ALA A 142 3.82 -8.81 8.05
C ALA A 142 5.31 -8.47 8.15
N TYR A 143 6.10 -8.93 7.20
CA TYR A 143 7.53 -8.59 7.12
C TYR A 143 7.76 -7.08 6.89
N ILE A 144 6.98 -6.45 6.01
CA ILE A 144 7.10 -5.02 5.68
C ILE A 144 6.73 -4.15 6.86
N THR A 145 5.61 -4.43 7.52
CA THR A 145 5.00 -3.57 8.54
C THR A 145 5.44 -3.90 9.97
N GLY A 146 5.90 -5.13 10.21
CA GLY A 146 6.20 -5.64 11.54
C GLY A 146 4.99 -6.15 12.33
N HIS A 147 3.78 -6.16 11.73
CA HIS A 147 2.58 -6.73 12.33
C HIS A 147 2.50 -8.24 12.10
N SER A 148 1.73 -8.96 12.91
CA SER A 148 1.47 -10.39 12.68
C SER A 148 0.50 -10.60 11.51
N GLU A 149 0.61 -11.75 10.82
CA GLU A 149 -0.32 -12.12 9.75
C GLU A 149 -1.78 -12.19 10.25
N SER A 150 -1.98 -12.70 11.47
CA SER A 150 -3.29 -12.81 12.09
C SER A 150 -3.90 -11.43 12.38
N TYR A 151 -3.11 -10.46 12.86
CA TYR A 151 -3.55 -9.07 13.00
C TYR A 151 -3.96 -8.47 11.66
N LEU A 152 -3.12 -8.63 10.62
CA LEU A 152 -3.38 -8.10 9.29
C LEU A 152 -4.63 -8.69 8.66
N ALA A 153 -4.85 -10.00 8.79
CA ALA A 153 -6.06 -10.66 8.30
C ALA A 153 -7.32 -10.09 8.98
N SER A 154 -7.30 -9.97 10.32
CA SER A 154 -8.40 -9.37 11.08
C SER A 154 -8.60 -7.90 10.72
N ARG A 155 -7.52 -7.15 10.50
CA ARG A 155 -7.60 -5.74 10.12
C ARG A 155 -8.21 -5.56 8.74
N LEU A 156 -7.82 -6.37 7.73
CA LEU A 156 -8.43 -6.35 6.41
C LEU A 156 -9.93 -6.67 6.46
N GLN A 157 -10.33 -7.67 7.24
CA GLN A 157 -11.75 -8.00 7.43
C GLN A 157 -12.51 -6.82 8.05
N TYR A 158 -11.95 -6.19 9.08
CA TYR A 158 -12.53 -4.98 9.68
C TYR A 158 -12.65 -3.83 8.67
N LEU A 159 -11.62 -3.61 7.84
CA LEU A 159 -11.62 -2.54 6.83
C LEU A 159 -12.68 -2.75 5.76
N ARG A 160 -12.91 -3.98 5.32
CA ARG A 160 -13.99 -4.31 4.37
C ARG A 160 -15.35 -3.92 4.94
N LYS A 161 -15.63 -4.25 6.21
CA LYS A 161 -16.88 -3.86 6.91
C LYS A 161 -16.99 -2.35 7.05
N LYS A 162 -15.90 -1.69 7.45
CA LYS A 162 -15.86 -0.24 7.61
C LYS A 162 -16.10 0.49 6.29
N LEU A 163 -15.48 0.05 5.20
CA LEU A 163 -15.69 0.61 3.86
C LEU A 163 -17.15 0.47 3.43
N SER A 164 -17.75 -0.71 3.65
CA SER A 164 -19.17 -0.93 3.41
C SER A 164 -20.05 0.09 4.12
N THR A 165 -19.82 0.30 5.40
CA THR A 165 -20.57 1.27 6.21
C THR A 165 -20.41 2.71 5.69
N ILE A 166 -19.19 3.09 5.31
CA ILE A 166 -18.91 4.43 4.76
C ILE A 166 -19.62 4.62 3.41
N ILE A 167 -19.56 3.62 2.53
CA ILE A 167 -20.21 3.67 1.22
C ILE A 167 -21.73 3.84 1.35
N ILE A 168 -22.37 3.05 2.22
CA ILE A 168 -23.81 3.17 2.48
C ILE A 168 -24.15 4.60 2.95
N LYS A 169 -23.35 5.18 3.83
CA LYS A 169 -23.56 6.56 4.28
C LYS A 169 -23.41 7.55 3.14
N LEU A 170 -22.39 7.43 2.30
CA LEU A 170 -22.18 8.29 1.14
C LEU A 170 -23.34 8.20 0.12
N GLU A 171 -23.89 6.98 -0.07
CA GLU A 171 -25.09 6.79 -0.92
C GLU A 171 -26.32 7.52 -0.39
N GLN A 172 -26.50 7.53 0.94
CA GLN A 172 -27.63 8.21 1.58
C GLN A 172 -27.49 9.71 1.47
N ASP A 173 -26.30 10.25 1.78
CA ASP A 173 -26.01 11.68 1.68
C ASP A 173 -26.17 12.21 0.23
N GLY A 174 -25.82 11.40 -0.77
CA GLY A 174 -25.97 11.72 -2.19
C GLY A 174 -27.41 11.72 -2.71
N LYS A 175 -28.36 11.06 -2.02
CA LYS A 175 -29.77 11.03 -2.38
C LYS A 175 -30.60 12.18 -1.78
N GLU A 176 -30.03 12.87 -0.80
CA GLU A 176 -30.69 14.00 -0.14
C GLU A 176 -30.38 15.36 -0.82
N HIS A 177 -29.56 15.36 -1.88
CA HIS A 177 -29.21 16.52 -2.70
C HIS A 177 -29.64 16.32 -4.15
#